data_6110cdb835fd2ab4e89ff86553d52efa
#
_entry.id   6110cdb835fd2ab4e89ff86553d52efa
#
_cell.length_a   1.000
_cell.length_b   1.000
_cell.length_c   1.000
_cell.angle_alpha   90.00
_cell.angle_beta   90.00
_cell.angle_gamma   90.00
#
_symmetry.space_group_name_H-M   'P 1'
#
loop_
_entity.id
_entity.type
_entity.pdbx_description
1 polymer ?
#
loop_
_entity_poly.entity_id
_entity_poly.type
_entity_poly.pdbx_seq_one_letter_code
_entity_poly.pdbx_strand_id
1 'polypeptide(L)'
;MNKNIQYFVIIFLLIIDCSIGQTSTQMDVTQLDDSQQPIIYREYGVKPLPLEKPINPEEYILGPGDRLRILWSVENVDNFVTIGPTGNLIVPEIGPVNVLGKTLAEVDREINEEIKQVYKSAKVSIDLIRFRQFKVLVYGAVNRPKYVKMAPVSRFHEAINEAGGLQKYADPERSVLIRNGDSKNIFLKEFLLKGDLNNNPQLMDGDKIYVPFKNITPGQQENYMQYDNANKILVNGFVYHPGAHYFRPGFSVKDYIALSGGALDVGAVNRVKILKKDGTTTLASNEIVEPGDIIEIPETYGSILFGNTGFIQALTSIATLILAYQATQQ
;
A
#
# COMPACT_ATOMS: atom_id res chain seq x y z
N MET A 1 -19.55 -65.20 3.20
CA MET A 1 -19.07 -63.83 3.32
C MET A 1 -18.28 -63.77 4.62
N ASN A 2 -16.97 -63.57 4.50
CA ASN A 2 -15.96 -63.82 5.56
C ASN A 2 -16.04 -62.79 6.68
N LYS A 3 -16.19 -63.25 7.93
CA LYS A 3 -16.23 -62.37 9.14
C LYS A 3 -15.04 -61.39 9.23
N ASN A 4 -13.92 -61.69 8.61
CA ASN A 4 -12.74 -60.86 8.61
C ASN A 4 -12.87 -59.59 7.74
N ILE A 5 -13.76 -59.55 6.77
CA ILE A 5 -14.04 -58.37 5.93
C ILE A 5 -14.90 -57.34 6.69
N GLN A 6 -15.78 -57.82 7.57
CA GLN A 6 -16.66 -56.97 8.37
C GLN A 6 -15.87 -56.18 9.43
N TYR A 7 -14.81 -56.77 10.01
CA TYR A 7 -13.91 -56.06 10.96
C TYR A 7 -13.03 -55.03 10.26
N PHE A 8 -12.61 -55.28 9.03
CA PHE A 8 -11.81 -54.34 8.25
C PHE A 8 -12.59 -53.07 7.83
N VAL A 9 -13.85 -53.22 7.52
CA VAL A 9 -14.76 -52.11 7.16
C VAL A 9 -15.09 -51.25 8.39
N ILE A 10 -15.29 -51.87 9.58
CA ILE A 10 -15.58 -51.17 10.82
C ILE A 10 -14.35 -50.39 11.31
N ILE A 11 -13.14 -50.94 11.21
CA ILE A 11 -11.89 -50.26 11.56
C ILE A 11 -11.60 -49.11 10.58
N PHE A 12 -11.93 -49.24 9.29
CA PHE A 12 -11.73 -48.18 8.31
C PHE A 12 -12.76 -47.04 8.48
N LEU A 13 -13.98 -47.31 8.92
CA LEU A 13 -14.97 -46.29 9.28
C LEU A 13 -14.64 -45.54 10.57
N LEU A 14 -14.02 -46.24 11.58
CA LEU A 14 -13.58 -45.58 12.81
C LEU A 14 -12.31 -44.71 12.65
N ILE A 15 -11.52 -44.95 11.61
CA ILE A 15 -10.35 -44.10 11.31
C ILE A 15 -10.77 -42.83 10.52
N ILE A 16 -11.88 -42.87 9.78
CA ILE A 16 -12.39 -41.70 9.04
C ILE A 16 -13.05 -40.69 10.00
N ASP A 17 -13.72 -41.17 11.09
CA ASP A 17 -14.34 -40.29 12.06
C ASP A 17 -13.36 -39.57 13.00
N CYS A 18 -12.07 -40.00 13.08
CA CYS A 18 -11.05 -39.36 13.89
C CYS A 18 -10.25 -38.29 13.14
N SER A 19 -10.48 -38.08 11.83
CA SER A 19 -9.78 -37.08 11.01
C SER A 19 -10.60 -35.82 10.72
N ILE A 20 -11.82 -35.71 11.24
CA ILE A 20 -12.71 -34.54 11.09
C ILE A 20 -12.94 -33.88 12.45
N GLY A 21 -11.89 -33.50 13.13
CA GLY A 21 -12.07 -32.94 14.46
C GLY A 21 -10.89 -32.14 14.99
N GLN A 22 -10.19 -31.38 14.14
CA GLN A 22 -9.34 -30.25 14.58
C GLN A 22 -9.16 -29.26 13.44
N THR A 23 -10.23 -28.67 12.93
CA THR A 23 -10.14 -27.31 12.44
C THR A 23 -10.11 -26.44 13.70
N SER A 24 -8.92 -26.04 14.10
CA SER A 24 -8.75 -24.88 14.98
C SER A 24 -9.39 -23.71 14.25
N THR A 25 -10.63 -23.42 14.53
CA THR A 25 -11.26 -22.16 14.22
C THR A 25 -10.46 -21.12 15.00
N GLN A 26 -9.39 -20.58 14.39
CA GLN A 26 -8.90 -19.29 14.80
C GLN A 26 -10.11 -18.38 14.60
N MET A 27 -10.81 -18.07 15.69
CA MET A 27 -11.77 -16.98 15.71
C MET A 27 -10.97 -15.74 15.29
N ASP A 28 -11.22 -15.31 14.07
CA ASP A 28 -10.78 -14.02 13.59
C ASP A 28 -11.56 -13.00 14.44
N VAL A 29 -10.91 -12.46 15.47
CA VAL A 29 -11.47 -11.50 16.44
C VAL A 29 -11.93 -10.21 15.74
N THR A 30 -11.75 -10.10 14.43
CA THR A 30 -12.13 -8.95 13.62
C THR A 30 -13.56 -8.99 13.06
N GLN A 31 -14.29 -10.10 13.23
CA GLN A 31 -15.72 -10.16 12.90
C GLN A 31 -16.55 -10.01 14.17
N LEU A 32 -16.67 -8.79 14.68
CA LEU A 32 -17.80 -8.43 15.53
C LEU A 32 -19.06 -8.74 14.73
N ASP A 33 -19.94 -9.57 15.29
CA ASP A 33 -21.26 -9.86 14.73
C ASP A 33 -21.95 -8.52 14.42
N ASP A 34 -22.39 -8.35 13.17
CA ASP A 34 -23.07 -7.14 12.70
C ASP A 34 -24.30 -6.76 13.59
N SER A 35 -24.82 -7.73 14.36
CA SER A 35 -25.92 -7.52 15.32
C SER A 35 -25.52 -6.67 16.53
N GLN A 36 -24.21 -6.58 16.86
CA GLN A 36 -23.72 -5.82 18.01
C GLN A 36 -23.28 -4.39 17.67
N GLN A 37 -23.30 -4.02 16.38
CA GLN A 37 -22.98 -2.66 15.98
C GLN A 37 -24.14 -1.70 16.31
N PRO A 38 -23.85 -0.45 16.71
CA PRO A 38 -24.87 0.58 16.83
C PRO A 38 -25.71 0.71 15.55
N ILE A 39 -27.00 0.95 15.68
CA ILE A 39 -27.96 1.02 14.57
C ILE A 39 -27.45 1.91 13.43
N ILE A 40 -26.86 3.06 13.77
CA ILE A 40 -26.29 4.00 12.79
C ILE A 40 -25.23 3.34 11.89
N TYR A 41 -24.33 2.54 12.46
CA TYR A 41 -23.26 1.88 11.69
C TYR A 41 -23.80 0.73 10.85
N ARG A 42 -24.82 0.01 11.35
CA ARG A 42 -25.47 -1.10 10.65
C ARG A 42 -26.29 -0.61 9.46
N GLU A 43 -27.09 0.42 9.66
CA GLU A 43 -28.01 0.95 8.64
C GLU A 43 -27.25 1.58 7.46
N TYR A 44 -26.07 2.20 7.73
CA TYR A 44 -25.30 2.91 6.71
C TYR A 44 -24.00 2.19 6.30
N GLY A 45 -23.79 0.95 6.73
CA GLY A 45 -22.62 0.13 6.36
C GLY A 45 -21.28 0.71 6.80
N VAL A 46 -21.26 1.50 7.87
CA VAL A 46 -20.07 2.13 8.41
C VAL A 46 -19.47 1.24 9.50
N LYS A 47 -18.25 0.73 9.28
CA LYS A 47 -17.49 0.07 10.35
C LYS A 47 -16.98 1.14 11.31
N PRO A 48 -17.21 0.99 12.64
CA PRO A 48 -16.68 1.92 13.62
C PRO A 48 -15.14 1.92 13.56
N LEU A 49 -14.56 3.11 13.48
CA LEU A 49 -13.13 3.29 13.63
C LEU A 49 -12.82 3.37 15.13
N PRO A 50 -11.87 2.59 15.66
CA PRO A 50 -11.47 2.72 17.05
C PRO A 50 -10.86 4.10 17.28
N LEU A 51 -11.44 4.85 18.21
CA LEU A 51 -11.00 6.20 18.56
C LEU A 51 -10.27 6.17 19.91
N GLU A 52 -9.15 6.87 20.03
CA GLU A 52 -8.45 7.05 21.31
C GLU A 52 -9.28 7.91 22.29
N LYS A 53 -10.01 8.88 21.76
CA LYS A 53 -10.89 9.78 22.49
C LYS A 53 -12.03 10.25 21.59
N PRO A 54 -13.14 10.77 22.14
CA PRO A 54 -14.17 11.43 21.36
C PRO A 54 -13.59 12.56 20.51
N ILE A 55 -14.15 12.75 19.32
CA ILE A 55 -13.76 13.86 18.44
C ILE A 55 -14.15 15.19 19.09
N ASN A 56 -13.20 16.11 19.15
CA ASN A 56 -13.48 17.48 19.55
C ASN A 56 -13.97 18.28 18.32
N PRO A 57 -15.24 18.73 18.27
CA PRO A 57 -15.76 19.47 17.13
C PRO A 57 -15.04 20.80 16.86
N GLU A 58 -14.44 21.41 17.87
CA GLU A 58 -13.66 22.66 17.73
C GLU A 58 -12.27 22.44 17.09
N GLU A 59 -11.79 21.22 17.06
CA GLU A 59 -10.48 20.89 16.51
C GLU A 59 -10.56 20.11 15.19
N TYR A 60 -11.68 19.43 14.93
CA TYR A 60 -11.81 18.58 13.75
C TYR A 60 -12.11 19.42 12.52
N ILE A 61 -11.13 19.53 11.63
CA ILE A 61 -11.24 20.24 10.35
C ILE A 61 -11.92 19.32 9.32
N LEU A 62 -13.05 19.77 8.80
CA LEU A 62 -13.82 19.09 7.77
C LEU A 62 -13.09 19.09 6.42
N GLY A 63 -13.36 18.08 5.60
CA GLY A 63 -12.78 17.97 4.27
C GLY A 63 -13.55 17.06 3.32
N PRO A 64 -13.18 17.05 2.03
CA PRO A 64 -13.84 16.26 1.01
C PRO A 64 -13.87 14.77 1.37
N GLY A 65 -15.07 14.18 1.30
CA GLY A 65 -15.30 12.77 1.64
C GLY A 65 -15.77 12.50 3.07
N ASP A 66 -15.71 13.48 3.98
CA ASP A 66 -16.37 13.38 5.28
C ASP A 66 -17.88 13.27 5.07
N ARG A 67 -18.55 12.39 5.82
CA ARG A 67 -20.00 12.22 5.78
C ARG A 67 -20.61 12.69 7.08
N LEU A 68 -21.56 13.59 6.95
CA LEU A 68 -22.26 14.24 8.05
C LEU A 68 -23.73 13.81 8.10
N ARG A 69 -24.28 13.76 9.30
CA ARG A 69 -25.72 13.72 9.56
C ARG A 69 -26.17 15.13 9.91
N ILE A 70 -27.22 15.61 9.26
CA ILE A 70 -27.85 16.88 9.53
C ILE A 70 -29.26 16.58 10.03
N LEU A 71 -29.53 16.84 11.30
CA LEU A 71 -30.81 16.61 11.95
C LEU A 71 -31.55 17.94 12.09
N TRP A 72 -32.73 18.05 11.49
CA TRP A 72 -33.62 19.20 11.58
C TRP A 72 -34.59 19.02 12.73
N SER A 73 -34.63 19.99 13.67
CA SER A 73 -35.50 19.91 14.84
C SER A 73 -37.00 20.11 14.55
N VAL A 74 -37.34 20.73 13.42
CA VAL A 74 -38.73 21.06 13.05
C VAL A 74 -39.40 19.87 12.37
N GLU A 75 -38.71 19.16 11.50
CA GLU A 75 -39.27 18.09 10.69
C GLU A 75 -38.88 16.68 11.18
N ASN A 76 -37.97 16.64 12.14
CA ASN A 76 -37.34 15.39 12.63
C ASN A 76 -36.81 14.50 11.48
N VAL A 77 -36.23 15.14 10.44
CA VAL A 77 -35.70 14.50 9.25
C VAL A 77 -34.18 14.40 9.36
N ASP A 78 -33.69 13.18 9.21
CA ASP A 78 -32.24 12.88 9.12
C ASP A 78 -31.77 12.98 7.67
N ASN A 79 -30.85 13.89 7.42
CA ASN A 79 -30.20 14.02 6.12
C ASN A 79 -28.72 13.59 6.24
N PHE A 80 -28.30 12.69 5.36
CA PHE A 80 -26.91 12.23 5.28
C PHE A 80 -26.23 12.84 4.07
N VAL A 81 -25.28 13.71 4.30
CA VAL A 81 -24.59 14.47 3.26
C VAL A 81 -23.09 14.19 3.29
N THR A 82 -22.49 14.04 2.12
CA THR A 82 -21.03 13.89 1.98
C THR A 82 -20.45 15.19 1.43
N ILE A 83 -19.36 15.66 2.01
CA ILE A 83 -18.65 16.82 1.51
C ILE A 83 -18.06 16.47 0.14
N GLY A 84 -18.42 17.25 -0.87
CA GLY A 84 -17.97 17.07 -2.24
C GLY A 84 -16.47 17.33 -2.43
N PRO A 85 -15.89 16.91 -3.57
CA PRO A 85 -14.46 17.09 -3.86
C PRO A 85 -14.01 18.56 -3.89
N THR A 86 -14.95 19.49 -4.15
CA THR A 86 -14.69 20.94 -4.14
C THR A 86 -14.76 21.55 -2.74
N GLY A 87 -15.02 20.74 -1.70
CA GLY A 87 -15.15 21.22 -0.33
C GLY A 87 -16.50 21.84 0.00
N ASN A 88 -17.51 21.61 -0.83
CA ASN A 88 -18.86 22.09 -0.57
C ASN A 88 -19.71 20.99 0.06
N LEU A 89 -20.44 21.36 1.11
CA LEU A 89 -21.49 20.59 1.74
C LEU A 89 -22.83 21.08 1.19
N ILE A 90 -23.61 20.19 0.59
CA ILE A 90 -24.96 20.53 0.12
C ILE A 90 -25.93 20.36 1.29
N VAL A 91 -26.36 21.46 1.87
CA VAL A 91 -27.32 21.45 2.98
C VAL A 91 -28.71 21.63 2.42
N PRO A 92 -29.69 20.73 2.72
CA PRO A 92 -31.08 20.93 2.33
C PRO A 92 -31.57 22.30 2.75
N GLU A 93 -32.41 22.93 1.95
CA GLU A 93 -33.06 24.26 2.17
C GLU A 93 -32.08 25.48 2.16
N ILE A 94 -30.77 25.27 2.35
CA ILE A 94 -29.74 26.33 2.31
C ILE A 94 -28.99 26.33 0.98
N GLY A 95 -28.63 25.13 0.52
CA GLY A 95 -27.79 24.96 -0.68
C GLY A 95 -26.33 24.65 -0.35
N PRO A 96 -25.38 25.03 -1.22
CA PRO A 96 -23.95 24.72 -1.06
C PRO A 96 -23.27 25.63 -0.04
N VAL A 97 -22.72 25.05 1.01
CA VAL A 97 -21.91 25.73 2.04
C VAL A 97 -20.45 25.29 1.86
N ASN A 98 -19.52 26.23 1.72
CA ASN A 98 -18.10 25.91 1.65
C ASN A 98 -17.54 25.63 3.07
N VAL A 99 -17.00 24.43 3.25
CA VAL A 99 -16.51 23.94 4.56
C VAL A 99 -15.00 23.71 4.59
N LEU A 100 -14.27 24.03 3.52
CA LEU A 100 -12.83 23.84 3.48
C LEU A 100 -12.11 24.68 4.54
N GLY A 101 -11.27 23.99 5.34
CA GLY A 101 -10.48 24.63 6.39
C GLY A 101 -11.26 25.04 7.63
N LYS A 102 -12.58 24.79 7.66
CA LYS A 102 -13.43 25.07 8.83
C LYS A 102 -13.53 23.83 9.73
N THR A 103 -13.67 24.06 11.02
CA THR A 103 -13.95 23.00 11.99
C THR A 103 -15.42 22.57 11.93
N LEU A 104 -15.71 21.39 12.47
CA LEU A 104 -17.08 20.90 12.57
C LEU A 104 -17.97 21.88 13.35
N ALA A 105 -17.44 22.47 14.45
CA ALA A 105 -18.18 23.43 15.26
C ALA A 105 -18.39 24.76 14.55
N GLU A 106 -17.45 25.25 13.74
CA GLU A 106 -17.62 26.46 12.93
C GLU A 106 -18.73 26.27 11.89
N VAL A 107 -18.75 25.13 11.20
CA VAL A 107 -19.75 24.79 10.20
C VAL A 107 -21.15 24.64 10.86
N ASP A 108 -21.21 24.00 12.03
CA ASP A 108 -22.45 23.86 12.78
C ASP A 108 -23.02 25.26 13.15
N ARG A 109 -22.19 26.19 13.63
CA ARG A 109 -22.59 27.56 13.92
C ARG A 109 -23.09 28.32 12.68
N GLU A 110 -22.30 28.27 11.59
CA GLU A 110 -22.62 28.96 10.34
C GLU A 110 -23.98 28.50 9.77
N ILE A 111 -24.17 27.18 9.67
CA ILE A 111 -25.42 26.61 9.17
C ILE A 111 -26.60 26.98 10.08
N ASN A 112 -26.43 26.97 11.40
CA ASN A 112 -27.48 27.37 12.33
C ASN A 112 -27.81 28.87 12.23
N GLU A 113 -26.87 29.76 11.92
CA GLU A 113 -27.08 31.17 11.68
C GLU A 113 -27.84 31.42 10.37
N GLU A 114 -27.48 30.76 9.28
CA GLU A 114 -28.16 30.86 8.00
C GLU A 114 -29.61 30.35 8.07
N ILE A 115 -29.81 29.21 8.74
CA ILE A 115 -31.18 28.65 8.93
C ILE A 115 -32.10 29.59 9.69
N LYS A 116 -31.60 30.25 10.74
CA LYS A 116 -32.41 31.17 11.52
C LYS A 116 -32.92 32.37 10.72
N GLN A 117 -32.25 32.73 9.62
CA GLN A 117 -32.74 33.80 8.73
C GLN A 117 -33.98 33.36 7.97
N VAL A 118 -34.12 32.08 7.65
CA VAL A 118 -35.25 31.51 6.91
C VAL A 118 -36.34 30.99 7.88
N TYR A 119 -35.91 30.28 8.90
CA TYR A 119 -36.78 29.60 9.87
C TYR A 119 -36.42 30.01 11.30
N LYS A 120 -37.10 31.01 11.85
CA LYS A 120 -36.81 31.62 13.17
C LYS A 120 -36.73 30.61 14.34
N SER A 121 -37.47 29.50 14.26
CA SER A 121 -37.57 28.47 15.32
C SER A 121 -36.79 27.19 15.01
N ALA A 122 -36.19 27.08 13.84
CA ALA A 122 -35.48 25.89 13.47
C ALA A 122 -34.10 25.84 14.15
N LYS A 123 -33.70 24.63 14.53
CA LYS A 123 -32.38 24.34 15.02
C LYS A 123 -31.87 23.09 14.29
N VAL A 124 -30.63 23.12 13.90
CA VAL A 124 -29.96 22.01 13.22
C VAL A 124 -28.83 21.50 14.11
N SER A 125 -28.65 20.18 14.15
CA SER A 125 -27.54 19.53 14.77
C SER A 125 -26.74 18.77 13.69
N ILE A 126 -25.45 18.94 13.69
CA ILE A 126 -24.57 18.33 12.71
C ILE A 126 -23.62 17.34 13.42
N ASP A 127 -23.68 16.09 13.01
CA ASP A 127 -22.83 15.03 13.53
C ASP A 127 -21.92 14.45 12.45
N LEU A 128 -20.67 14.16 12.77
CA LEU A 128 -19.75 13.44 11.90
C LEU A 128 -20.03 11.94 11.98
N ILE A 129 -20.49 11.35 10.87
CA ILE A 129 -20.87 9.93 10.80
C ILE A 129 -19.73 9.06 10.25
N ARG A 130 -18.97 9.58 9.30
CA ARG A 130 -17.86 8.86 8.71
C ARG A 130 -16.75 9.81 8.32
N PHE A 131 -15.52 9.41 8.70
CA PHE A 131 -14.31 10.12 8.28
C PHE A 131 -14.04 9.94 6.81
N ARG A 132 -13.51 10.96 6.17
CA ARG A 132 -12.87 10.84 4.87
C ARG A 132 -11.69 9.88 4.95
N GLN A 133 -11.29 9.34 3.81
CA GLN A 133 -10.07 8.55 3.68
C GLN A 133 -9.12 9.23 2.71
N PHE A 134 -7.86 9.22 3.07
CA PHE A 134 -6.75 9.68 2.22
C PHE A 134 -5.66 8.62 2.12
N LYS A 135 -4.68 8.86 1.26
CA LYS A 135 -3.59 7.92 1.00
C LYS A 135 -2.29 8.42 1.61
N VAL A 136 -1.61 7.54 2.32
CA VAL A 136 -0.25 7.75 2.86
C VAL A 136 0.67 6.73 2.22
N LEU A 137 1.82 7.18 1.70
CA LEU A 137 2.85 6.28 1.20
C LEU A 137 3.70 5.78 2.35
N VAL A 138 3.75 4.47 2.56
CA VAL A 138 4.64 3.83 3.54
C VAL A 138 5.68 3.01 2.79
N TYR A 139 6.96 3.27 3.02
CA TYR A 139 8.07 2.63 2.30
C TYR A 139 9.34 2.47 3.16
N GLY A 140 10.33 1.76 2.62
CA GLY A 140 11.54 1.37 3.33
C GLY A 140 11.38 0.03 4.06
N ALA A 141 11.87 -0.07 5.29
CA ALA A 141 11.93 -1.29 6.08
C ALA A 141 10.58 -1.69 6.70
N VAL A 142 9.54 -1.81 5.88
CA VAL A 142 8.21 -2.33 6.22
C VAL A 142 7.90 -3.56 5.39
N ASN A 143 7.07 -4.46 5.91
CA ASN A 143 6.81 -5.75 5.26
C ASN A 143 6.13 -5.63 3.88
N ARG A 144 5.28 -4.63 3.68
CA ARG A 144 4.55 -4.39 2.43
C ARG A 144 4.57 -2.91 2.09
N PRO A 145 5.63 -2.38 1.48
CA PRO A 145 5.67 -0.99 1.01
C PRO A 145 4.53 -0.71 0.04
N LYS A 146 3.66 0.25 0.37
CA LYS A 146 2.47 0.59 -0.42
C LYS A 146 1.84 1.92 0.02
N TYR A 147 0.90 2.40 -0.78
CA TYR A 147 -0.07 3.38 -0.32
C TYR A 147 -1.09 2.70 0.60
N VAL A 148 -1.26 3.22 1.81
CA VAL A 148 -2.28 2.80 2.78
C VAL A 148 -3.40 3.82 2.85
N LYS A 149 -4.63 3.37 3.12
CA LYS A 149 -5.79 4.25 3.31
C LYS A 149 -5.90 4.58 4.80
N MET A 150 -5.86 5.86 5.12
CA MET A 150 -5.90 6.37 6.49
C MET A 150 -7.04 7.36 6.66
N ALA A 151 -7.48 7.57 7.91
CA ALA A 151 -8.45 8.59 8.29
C ALA A 151 -7.74 9.75 9.04
N PRO A 152 -8.36 10.95 9.17
CA PRO A 152 -7.75 12.09 9.84
C PRO A 152 -7.34 11.87 11.30
N VAL A 153 -7.93 10.86 11.94
CA VAL A 153 -7.62 10.47 13.33
C VAL A 153 -6.51 9.42 13.42
N SER A 154 -6.12 8.85 12.28
CA SER A 154 -5.09 7.79 12.23
C SER A 154 -3.70 8.35 12.48
N ARG A 155 -2.87 7.52 13.11
CA ARG A 155 -1.52 7.90 13.53
C ARG A 155 -0.43 7.19 12.74
N PHE A 156 0.79 7.69 12.87
CA PHE A 156 1.98 7.21 12.19
C PHE A 156 2.20 5.69 12.32
N HIS A 157 2.09 5.14 13.55
CA HIS A 157 2.28 3.70 13.77
C HIS A 157 1.22 2.83 13.10
N GLU A 158 -0.04 3.33 13.00
CA GLU A 158 -1.12 2.59 12.35
C GLU A 158 -0.86 2.40 10.85
N ALA A 159 -0.33 3.42 10.18
CA ALA A 159 0.04 3.32 8.77
C ALA A 159 1.15 2.27 8.56
N ILE A 160 2.11 2.18 9.47
CA ILE A 160 3.14 1.12 9.43
C ILE A 160 2.50 -0.26 9.62
N ASN A 161 1.55 -0.40 10.55
CA ASN A 161 0.82 -1.65 10.77
C ASN A 161 0.00 -2.06 9.53
N GLU A 162 -0.68 -1.11 8.87
CA GLU A 162 -1.39 -1.33 7.61
C GLU A 162 -0.44 -1.73 6.46
N ALA A 163 0.81 -1.29 6.51
CA ALA A 163 1.88 -1.74 5.62
C ALA A 163 2.49 -3.09 6.06
N GLY A 164 1.83 -3.82 6.96
CA GLY A 164 2.26 -5.15 7.44
C GLY A 164 3.27 -5.11 8.58
N GLY A 165 3.50 -3.94 9.18
CA GLY A 165 4.45 -3.75 10.28
C GLY A 165 5.90 -3.59 9.83
N LEU A 166 6.77 -3.42 10.81
CA LEU A 166 8.21 -3.25 10.61
C LEU A 166 8.87 -4.58 10.22
N GLN A 167 9.86 -4.50 9.34
CA GLN A 167 10.76 -5.62 9.09
C GLN A 167 11.71 -5.86 10.26
N LYS A 168 12.29 -7.06 10.31
CA LYS A 168 13.25 -7.46 11.37
C LYS A 168 14.42 -6.49 11.56
N TYR A 169 14.87 -5.86 10.49
CA TYR A 169 16.02 -4.94 10.49
C TYR A 169 15.63 -3.48 10.28
N ALA A 170 14.38 -3.17 10.47
CA ALA A 170 13.93 -1.79 10.49
C ALA A 170 14.62 -1.00 11.62
N ASP A 171 14.86 0.26 11.36
CA ASP A 171 15.34 1.21 12.36
C ASP A 171 14.22 2.19 12.76
N PRO A 172 13.41 1.83 13.76
CA PRO A 172 12.32 2.67 14.22
C PRO A 172 12.78 3.95 14.92
N GLU A 173 14.08 4.07 15.25
CA GLU A 173 14.64 5.27 15.87
C GLU A 173 14.96 6.37 14.85
N ARG A 174 15.04 6.02 13.55
CA ARG A 174 15.32 6.95 12.47
C ARG A 174 14.20 7.02 11.44
N SER A 175 12.98 6.67 11.84
CA SER A 175 11.81 6.81 10.96
C SER A 175 11.57 8.27 10.61
N VAL A 176 11.04 8.55 9.42
CA VAL A 176 10.83 9.91 8.92
C VAL A 176 9.39 10.06 8.44
N LEU A 177 8.74 11.12 8.89
CA LEU A 177 7.49 11.61 8.31
C LEU A 177 7.82 12.76 7.36
N ILE A 178 7.41 12.63 6.11
CA ILE A 178 7.57 13.67 5.09
C ILE A 178 6.18 14.24 4.79
N ARG A 179 6.03 15.55 5.03
CA ARG A 179 4.77 16.29 4.86
C ARG A 179 5.04 17.59 4.11
N ASN A 180 4.38 17.82 2.98
CA ASN A 180 4.53 19.02 2.16
C ASN A 180 5.99 19.34 1.74
N GLY A 181 6.84 18.31 1.64
CA GLY A 181 8.27 18.46 1.36
C GLY A 181 9.17 18.57 2.59
N ASP A 182 8.61 18.89 3.74
CA ASP A 182 9.36 18.93 5.01
C ASP A 182 9.49 17.54 5.60
N SER A 183 10.64 17.24 6.18
CA SER A 183 10.90 15.95 6.84
C SER A 183 11.04 16.12 8.35
N LYS A 184 10.31 15.30 9.10
CA LYS A 184 10.38 15.24 10.56
C LYS A 184 10.84 13.85 11.00
N ASN A 185 11.90 13.80 11.80
CA ASN A 185 12.33 12.54 12.40
C ASN A 185 11.32 12.10 13.46
N ILE A 186 10.97 10.82 13.41
CA ILE A 186 10.05 10.17 14.35
C ILE A 186 10.79 9.02 15.03
N PHE A 187 10.97 9.15 16.34
CA PHE A 187 11.57 8.11 17.17
C PHE A 187 10.49 7.12 17.61
N LEU A 188 10.02 6.31 16.66
CA LEU A 188 8.88 5.41 16.86
C LEU A 188 9.08 4.47 18.08
N LYS A 189 10.33 4.13 18.40
CA LYS A 189 10.66 3.34 19.57
C LYS A 189 10.27 4.03 20.89
N GLU A 190 10.38 5.35 20.98
CA GLU A 190 9.95 6.13 22.16
C GLU A 190 8.43 6.03 22.35
N PHE A 191 7.67 6.09 21.26
CA PHE A 191 6.23 5.83 21.33
C PHE A 191 5.94 4.38 21.76
N LEU A 192 6.59 3.38 21.14
CA LEU A 192 6.32 1.97 21.43
C LEU A 192 6.68 1.56 22.87
N LEU A 193 7.70 2.18 23.48
CA LEU A 193 8.17 1.85 24.83
C LEU A 193 7.55 2.73 25.92
N LYS A 194 7.28 4.01 25.62
CA LYS A 194 6.88 5.01 26.61
C LYS A 194 5.52 5.64 26.35
N GLY A 195 4.89 5.36 25.20
CA GLY A 195 3.62 5.96 24.81
C GLY A 195 3.73 7.44 24.39
N ASP A 196 4.93 7.93 24.03
CA ASP A 196 5.13 9.33 23.64
C ASP A 196 4.45 9.66 22.30
N LEU A 197 3.31 10.35 22.38
CA LEU A 197 2.51 10.73 21.22
C LEU A 197 3.19 11.75 20.29
N ASN A 198 4.22 12.48 20.74
CA ASN A 198 5.01 13.36 19.86
C ASN A 198 5.75 12.58 18.79
N ASN A 199 6.06 11.32 19.10
CA ASN A 199 6.67 10.34 18.20
C ASN A 199 5.65 9.41 17.53
N ASN A 200 4.35 9.76 17.61
CA ASN A 200 3.26 9.10 16.92
C ASN A 200 2.22 10.12 16.43
N PRO A 201 2.61 11.05 15.54
CA PRO A 201 1.73 12.13 15.10
C PRO A 201 0.54 11.60 14.30
N GLN A 202 -0.56 12.36 14.29
CA GLN A 202 -1.67 12.15 13.38
C GLN A 202 -1.22 12.41 11.93
N LEU A 203 -1.80 11.64 11.02
CA LEU A 203 -1.47 11.69 9.59
C LEU A 203 -2.38 12.64 8.82
N MET A 204 -1.87 13.14 7.72
CA MET A 204 -2.57 14.00 6.76
C MET A 204 -2.47 13.43 5.35
N ASP A 205 -3.35 13.91 4.48
CA ASP A 205 -3.32 13.53 3.06
C ASP A 205 -1.98 13.94 2.41
N GLY A 206 -1.43 13.01 1.62
CA GLY A 206 -0.14 13.20 0.96
C GLY A 206 1.10 12.95 1.81
N ASP A 207 0.93 12.61 3.10
CA ASP A 207 2.06 12.20 3.94
C ASP A 207 2.80 10.99 3.35
N LYS A 208 4.12 10.99 3.55
CA LYS A 208 4.96 9.84 3.24
C LYS A 208 5.71 9.43 4.50
N ILE A 209 5.77 8.13 4.75
CA ILE A 209 6.46 7.53 5.88
C ILE A 209 7.61 6.70 5.34
N TYR A 210 8.81 7.06 5.72
CA TYR A 210 10.02 6.30 5.43
C TYR A 210 10.56 5.66 6.71
N VAL A 211 10.75 4.34 6.67
CA VAL A 211 11.43 3.60 7.74
C VAL A 211 12.77 3.11 7.19
N PRO A 212 13.91 3.59 7.69
CA PRO A 212 15.22 3.13 7.23
C PRO A 212 15.54 1.73 7.76
N PHE A 213 16.50 1.08 7.11
CA PHE A 213 17.15 -0.10 7.65
C PHE A 213 18.24 0.28 8.63
N LYS A 214 18.50 -0.56 9.62
CA LYS A 214 19.67 -0.43 10.51
C LYS A 214 20.95 -0.52 9.71
N ASN A 215 21.94 0.31 10.07
CA ASN A 215 23.28 0.15 9.52
C ASN A 215 23.89 -1.15 10.06
N ILE A 216 24.09 -2.11 9.16
CA ILE A 216 24.63 -3.43 9.49
C ILE A 216 26.11 -3.44 9.11
N THR A 217 27.00 -3.74 10.07
CA THR A 217 28.42 -3.89 9.83
C THR A 217 28.71 -5.18 9.04
N PRO A 218 29.75 -5.22 8.17
CA PRO A 218 30.01 -6.34 7.26
C PRO A 218 30.12 -7.74 7.90
N GLY A 219 30.44 -7.89 9.15
CA GLY A 219 30.52 -9.19 9.83
C GLY A 219 29.18 -9.76 10.36
N GLN A 220 28.11 -8.98 10.34
CA GLN A 220 26.77 -9.40 10.80
C GLN A 220 25.86 -9.89 9.66
N GLN A 221 26.34 -9.82 8.43
CA GLN A 221 25.53 -10.02 7.22
C GLN A 221 25.10 -11.48 6.97
N GLU A 222 25.92 -12.46 7.34
CA GLU A 222 25.65 -13.86 7.00
C GLU A 222 24.40 -14.45 7.69
N ASN A 223 24.08 -14.01 8.90
CA ASN A 223 22.89 -14.46 9.64
C ASN A 223 21.58 -13.79 9.17
N TYR A 224 21.66 -12.74 8.34
CA TYR A 224 20.52 -11.94 7.93
C TYR A 224 19.86 -12.40 6.64
N MET A 225 20.54 -13.23 5.86
CA MET A 225 20.08 -13.64 4.54
C MET A 225 18.96 -14.70 4.56
N GLN A 226 18.73 -15.34 5.72
CA GLN A 226 17.90 -16.55 5.77
C GLN A 226 16.39 -16.30 5.92
N TYR A 227 15.91 -15.09 6.29
CA TYR A 227 14.53 -14.94 6.80
C TYR A 227 13.72 -13.73 6.29
N ASP A 228 14.18 -12.95 5.30
CA ASP A 228 13.44 -11.74 4.94
C ASP A 228 12.96 -11.69 3.49
N ASN A 229 11.66 -11.86 3.30
CA ASN A 229 10.98 -11.74 2.01
C ASN A 229 10.85 -10.30 1.48
N ALA A 230 11.21 -9.29 2.26
CA ALA A 230 10.94 -7.89 1.95
C ALA A 230 12.18 -7.07 1.58
N ASN A 231 13.38 -7.64 1.79
CA ASN A 231 14.63 -6.99 1.42
C ASN A 231 15.11 -7.55 0.07
N LYS A 232 14.25 -7.41 -0.94
CA LYS A 232 14.51 -7.99 -2.26
C LYS A 232 14.75 -6.89 -3.29
N ILE A 233 15.62 -7.22 -4.23
CA ILE A 233 15.81 -6.54 -5.50
C ILE A 233 15.01 -7.31 -6.54
N LEU A 234 14.20 -6.64 -7.32
CA LEU A 234 13.50 -7.27 -8.43
C LEU A 234 14.37 -7.14 -9.69
N VAL A 235 14.75 -8.28 -10.26
CA VAL A 235 15.40 -8.33 -11.58
C VAL A 235 14.38 -8.76 -12.61
N ASN A 236 14.16 -7.94 -13.61
CA ASN A 236 13.14 -8.11 -14.63
C ASN A 236 13.71 -7.94 -16.05
N GLY A 237 12.97 -8.40 -17.05
CA GLY A 237 13.35 -8.28 -18.46
C GLY A 237 14.14 -9.51 -18.96
N PHE A 238 15.12 -9.27 -19.86
CA PHE A 238 15.79 -10.32 -20.62
C PHE A 238 16.96 -10.93 -19.87
N VAL A 239 16.64 -11.71 -18.81
CA VAL A 239 17.56 -12.55 -18.03
C VAL A 239 17.06 -14.00 -18.00
N TYR A 240 17.90 -14.97 -17.67
CA TYR A 240 17.51 -16.39 -17.64
C TYR A 240 16.48 -16.68 -16.55
N HIS A 241 16.62 -16.06 -15.36
CA HIS A 241 15.73 -16.27 -14.21
C HIS A 241 15.28 -14.93 -13.65
N PRO A 242 14.30 -14.25 -14.30
CA PRO A 242 13.73 -13.03 -13.75
C PRO A 242 13.02 -13.32 -12.43
N GLY A 243 13.13 -12.41 -11.48
CA GLY A 243 12.50 -12.59 -10.17
C GLY A 243 13.10 -11.71 -9.08
N ALA A 244 12.66 -11.99 -7.86
CA ALA A 244 13.10 -11.25 -6.69
C ALA A 244 14.29 -11.95 -6.03
N HIS A 245 15.41 -11.24 -5.89
CA HIS A 245 16.62 -11.68 -5.21
C HIS A 245 16.76 -10.95 -3.88
N TYR A 246 17.29 -11.65 -2.87
CA TYR A 246 17.59 -11.01 -1.59
C TYR A 246 18.65 -9.92 -1.77
N PHE A 247 18.42 -8.77 -1.15
CA PHE A 247 19.40 -7.71 -1.14
C PHE A 247 20.69 -8.18 -0.45
N ARG A 248 21.83 -7.90 -1.08
CA ARG A 248 23.17 -8.15 -0.56
C ARG A 248 23.94 -6.82 -0.58
N PRO A 249 24.31 -6.28 0.60
CA PRO A 249 25.07 -5.03 0.65
C PRO A 249 26.35 -5.12 -0.18
N GLY A 250 26.60 -4.07 -0.97
CA GLY A 250 27.77 -4.00 -1.84
C GLY A 250 27.63 -4.70 -3.19
N PHE A 251 26.52 -5.39 -3.45
CA PHE A 251 26.28 -5.97 -4.78
C PHE A 251 25.89 -4.86 -5.76
N SER A 252 26.52 -4.92 -6.91
CA SER A 252 26.22 -4.08 -8.07
C SER A 252 25.08 -4.69 -8.92
N VAL A 253 24.60 -3.92 -9.87
CA VAL A 253 23.64 -4.39 -10.88
C VAL A 253 24.12 -5.64 -11.59
N LYS A 254 25.43 -5.73 -11.91
CA LYS A 254 26.00 -6.91 -12.57
C LYS A 254 25.91 -8.16 -11.71
N ASP A 255 26.10 -8.01 -10.40
CA ASP A 255 26.02 -9.14 -9.47
C ASP A 255 24.60 -9.70 -9.42
N TYR A 256 23.58 -8.84 -9.45
CA TYR A 256 22.17 -9.28 -9.50
C TYR A 256 21.78 -9.90 -10.85
N ILE A 257 22.31 -9.38 -11.96
CA ILE A 257 22.14 -10.01 -13.28
C ILE A 257 22.77 -11.42 -13.26
N ALA A 258 23.95 -11.57 -12.68
CA ALA A 258 24.60 -12.88 -12.54
C ALA A 258 23.80 -13.84 -11.65
N LEU A 259 23.22 -13.36 -10.53
CA LEU A 259 22.31 -14.15 -9.68
C LEU A 259 21.04 -14.60 -10.42
N SER A 260 20.60 -13.83 -11.41
CA SER A 260 19.48 -14.17 -12.30
C SER A 260 19.88 -15.10 -13.45
N GLY A 261 21.05 -15.74 -13.37
CA GLY A 261 21.58 -16.66 -14.40
C GLY A 261 22.24 -15.94 -15.57
N GLY A 262 22.43 -14.63 -15.50
CA GLY A 262 22.95 -13.80 -16.59
C GLY A 262 21.86 -13.23 -17.49
N ALA A 263 22.26 -12.35 -18.39
CA ALA A 263 21.37 -11.81 -19.42
C ALA A 263 21.23 -12.82 -20.57
N LEU A 264 20.03 -12.87 -21.16
CA LEU A 264 19.81 -13.60 -22.41
C LEU A 264 20.60 -12.97 -23.54
N ASP A 265 20.87 -13.71 -24.63
CA ASP A 265 21.58 -13.21 -25.82
C ASP A 265 20.97 -11.97 -26.43
N VAL A 266 19.65 -11.82 -26.24
CA VAL A 266 18.85 -10.66 -26.67
C VAL A 266 18.76 -9.55 -25.61
N GLY A 267 19.33 -9.73 -24.43
CA GLY A 267 19.32 -8.78 -23.33
C GLY A 267 20.41 -7.71 -23.48
N ALA A 268 20.03 -6.45 -23.42
CA ALA A 268 20.94 -5.30 -23.58
C ALA A 268 21.57 -4.89 -22.24
N VAL A 269 22.64 -5.57 -21.83
CA VAL A 269 23.36 -5.30 -20.55
C VAL A 269 23.92 -3.88 -20.48
N ASN A 270 24.22 -3.26 -21.62
CA ASN A 270 24.71 -1.87 -21.69
C ASN A 270 23.60 -0.81 -21.54
N ARG A 271 22.33 -1.21 -21.50
CA ARG A 271 21.17 -0.34 -21.37
C ARG A 271 20.30 -0.67 -20.17
N VAL A 272 20.88 -1.34 -19.17
CA VAL A 272 20.18 -1.70 -17.95
C VAL A 272 19.65 -0.45 -17.28
N LYS A 273 18.41 -0.50 -16.84
CA LYS A 273 17.74 0.56 -16.09
C LYS A 273 17.57 0.13 -14.64
N ILE A 274 17.79 1.06 -13.73
CA ILE A 274 17.45 0.91 -12.33
C ILE A 274 16.31 1.88 -12.04
N LEU A 275 15.18 1.34 -11.64
CA LEU A 275 14.10 2.13 -11.08
C LEU A 275 14.30 2.19 -9.57
N LYS A 276 14.68 3.33 -9.08
CA LYS A 276 14.86 3.63 -7.66
C LYS A 276 13.50 3.79 -6.96
N LYS A 277 13.48 3.66 -5.65
CA LYS A 277 12.28 3.82 -4.82
C LYS A 277 11.62 5.20 -4.91
N ASP A 278 12.39 6.23 -5.19
CA ASP A 278 11.90 7.59 -5.41
C ASP A 278 11.23 7.78 -6.77
N GLY A 279 11.20 6.72 -7.60
CA GLY A 279 10.65 6.73 -8.95
C GLY A 279 11.64 7.25 -10.00
N THR A 280 12.88 7.59 -9.63
CA THR A 280 13.92 7.96 -10.59
C THR A 280 14.41 6.73 -11.34
N THR A 281 14.71 6.90 -12.62
CA THR A 281 15.28 5.85 -13.46
C THR A 281 16.69 6.26 -13.87
N THR A 282 17.67 5.42 -13.52
CA THR A 282 19.07 5.62 -13.92
C THR A 282 19.50 4.53 -14.89
N LEU A 283 20.40 4.89 -15.83
CA LEU A 283 21.09 3.95 -16.73
C LEU A 283 22.43 3.59 -16.07
N ALA A 284 22.52 2.41 -15.47
CA ALA A 284 23.77 2.02 -14.84
C ALA A 284 23.96 0.51 -14.76
N SER A 285 25.07 0.02 -15.30
CA SER A 285 25.48 -1.40 -15.19
C SER A 285 26.36 -1.70 -13.98
N ASN A 286 26.96 -0.70 -13.33
CA ASN A 286 27.91 -0.85 -12.21
C ASN A 286 27.44 -0.14 -10.92
N GLU A 287 26.26 0.43 -10.90
CA GLU A 287 25.74 1.14 -9.74
C GLU A 287 25.44 0.19 -8.58
N ILE A 288 25.72 0.61 -7.36
CA ILE A 288 25.31 -0.12 -6.15
C ILE A 288 23.81 -0.02 -6.01
N VAL A 289 23.19 -1.17 -5.81
CA VAL A 289 21.75 -1.33 -5.72
C VAL A 289 21.31 -1.21 -4.27
N GLU A 290 20.19 -0.56 -4.04
CA GLU A 290 19.58 -0.41 -2.72
C GLU A 290 18.35 -1.31 -2.56
N PRO A 291 17.98 -1.69 -1.32
CA PRO A 291 16.80 -2.53 -1.09
C PRO A 291 15.53 -1.93 -1.68
N GLY A 292 14.83 -2.72 -2.51
CA GLY A 292 13.59 -2.32 -3.19
C GLY A 292 13.79 -1.68 -4.56
N ASP A 293 15.03 -1.59 -5.06
CA ASP A 293 15.28 -1.19 -6.44
C ASP A 293 14.79 -2.28 -7.41
N ILE A 294 14.41 -1.84 -8.61
CA ILE A 294 14.03 -2.73 -9.71
C ILE A 294 15.08 -2.58 -10.81
N ILE A 295 15.72 -3.69 -11.16
CA ILE A 295 16.68 -3.78 -12.26
C ILE A 295 15.94 -4.31 -13.48
N GLU A 296 15.87 -3.52 -14.55
CA GLU A 296 15.24 -3.89 -15.81
C GLU A 296 16.29 -4.02 -16.89
N ILE A 297 16.36 -5.20 -17.49
CA ILE A 297 17.24 -5.51 -18.62
C ILE A 297 16.39 -5.46 -19.90
N PRO A 298 16.53 -4.40 -20.73
CA PRO A 298 15.74 -4.27 -21.95
C PRO A 298 16.26 -5.20 -23.04
N GLU A 299 15.46 -5.38 -24.06
CA GLU A 299 15.82 -6.10 -25.29
C GLU A 299 16.82 -5.31 -26.13
N THR A 300 17.73 -6.00 -26.85
CA THR A 300 18.65 -5.37 -27.80
C THR A 300 17.90 -4.81 -29.03
N TYR A 301 18.39 -3.73 -29.61
CA TYR A 301 17.78 -3.18 -30.82
C TYR A 301 17.77 -4.16 -32.00
N GLY A 302 18.80 -5.00 -32.11
CA GLY A 302 18.87 -6.03 -33.13
C GLY A 302 17.73 -7.04 -33.00
N SER A 303 17.42 -7.48 -31.80
CA SER A 303 16.29 -8.39 -31.54
C SER A 303 14.92 -7.73 -31.78
N ILE A 304 14.75 -6.45 -31.39
CA ILE A 304 13.51 -5.70 -31.64
C ILE A 304 13.24 -5.56 -33.15
N LEU A 305 14.29 -5.31 -33.97
CA LEU A 305 14.14 -5.07 -35.40
C LEU A 305 14.00 -6.36 -36.18
N PHE A 306 14.68 -7.45 -35.79
CA PHE A 306 14.81 -8.66 -36.58
C PHE A 306 14.22 -9.91 -35.93
N GLY A 307 13.76 -9.83 -34.67
CA GLY A 307 13.33 -10.99 -33.88
C GLY A 307 14.49 -11.92 -33.49
N ASN A 308 14.21 -12.91 -32.66
CA ASN A 308 15.23 -13.84 -32.15
C ASN A 308 15.93 -14.70 -33.21
N THR A 309 15.27 -14.92 -34.36
CA THR A 309 15.81 -15.67 -35.51
C THR A 309 16.00 -14.78 -36.74
N GLY A 310 15.44 -13.58 -36.71
CA GLY A 310 15.30 -12.73 -37.89
C GLY A 310 16.61 -12.13 -38.42
N PHE A 311 17.60 -11.89 -37.55
CA PHE A 311 18.88 -11.31 -37.99
C PHE A 311 19.67 -12.29 -38.91
N ILE A 312 19.76 -13.56 -38.50
CA ILE A 312 20.41 -14.58 -39.33
C ILE A 312 19.62 -14.85 -40.59
N GLN A 313 18.26 -14.90 -40.49
CA GLN A 313 17.40 -15.03 -41.69
C GLN A 313 17.46 -13.83 -42.60
N ALA A 314 17.50 -12.61 -42.05
CA ALA A 314 17.66 -11.40 -42.88
C ALA A 314 19.02 -11.37 -43.59
N LEU A 315 20.13 -11.74 -42.89
CA LEU A 315 21.44 -11.82 -43.51
C LEU A 315 21.50 -12.91 -44.57
N THR A 316 20.92 -14.07 -44.36
CA THR A 316 20.86 -15.14 -45.35
C THR A 316 20.00 -14.76 -46.54
N SER A 317 18.90 -14.08 -46.33
CA SER A 317 18.03 -13.55 -47.41
C SER A 317 18.75 -12.50 -48.26
N ILE A 318 19.48 -11.56 -47.63
CA ILE A 318 20.30 -10.57 -48.34
C ILE A 318 21.42 -11.23 -49.13
N ALA A 319 22.14 -12.18 -48.50
CA ALA A 319 23.20 -12.95 -49.18
C ALA A 319 22.65 -13.72 -50.39
N THR A 320 21.48 -14.34 -50.23
CA THR A 320 20.82 -15.07 -51.33
C THR A 320 20.39 -14.12 -52.44
N LEU A 321 19.88 -12.93 -52.17
CA LEU A 321 19.53 -11.91 -53.13
C LEU A 321 20.77 -11.39 -53.89
N ILE A 322 21.89 -11.16 -53.21
CA ILE A 322 23.15 -10.75 -53.85
C ILE A 322 23.67 -11.84 -54.76
N LEU A 323 23.66 -13.10 -54.32
CA LEU A 323 24.08 -14.23 -55.13
C LEU A 323 23.18 -14.44 -56.38
N ALA A 324 21.86 -14.29 -56.19
CA ALA A 324 20.91 -14.37 -57.29
C ALA A 324 21.11 -13.21 -58.29
N TYR A 325 21.37 -12.00 -57.83
CA TYR A 325 21.70 -10.86 -58.68
C TYR A 325 23.01 -11.08 -59.46
N GLN A 326 24.05 -11.60 -58.81
CA GLN A 326 25.30 -11.92 -59.47
C GLN A 326 25.14 -13.02 -60.56
N ALA A 327 24.32 -14.03 -60.31
CA ALA A 327 24.01 -15.09 -61.24
C ALA A 327 23.21 -14.61 -62.47
N THR A 328 22.49 -13.51 -62.40
CA THR A 328 21.75 -12.92 -63.53
C THR A 328 22.63 -11.99 -64.39
N GLN A 329 23.84 -11.68 -63.97
CA GLN A 329 24.79 -10.83 -64.67
C GLN A 329 25.84 -11.65 -65.50
N GLN A 330 25.82 -12.97 -65.39
CA GLN A 330 26.57 -13.90 -66.23
C GLN A 330 25.67 -14.48 -67.36
#